data_b83813126095ea2b259e8d0ebe432de4
#
_entry.id   b83813126095ea2b259e8d0ebe432de4
#
_cell.length_a   1.000
_cell.length_b   1.000
_cell.length_c   1.000
_cell.angle_alpha   90.00
_cell.angle_beta   90.00
_cell.angle_gamma   90.00
#
_symmetry.space_group_name_H-M   'P 1'
#
loop_
_entity.id
_entity.type
_entity.pdbx_description
1 polymer ?
#
loop_
_entity_poly.entity_id
_entity_poly.type
_entity_poly.pdbx_seq_one_letter_code
_entity_poly.pdbx_strand_id
1 'polypeptide(L)'
;MYIKLLIVVSIRKYTVQANCTVNLTVQYLAKKWTLLIILELYKGENYTRRFSELKDSLEGITPKILSERLKELEDEKIVSKTIDTSSFPVKCEYTLTESGLDLIEIIRTIKTWALKWKIDNIPCGKQDCKDCVL
;
A
#
# COMPACT_ATOMS: atom_id res chain seq x y z
N MET A 1 14.24 -32.17 6.25
CA MET A 1 13.44 -31.33 5.34
C MET A 1 12.28 -32.09 4.72
N TYR A 2 12.53 -33.22 4.12
CA TYR A 2 11.47 -34.05 3.52
C TYR A 2 10.54 -34.70 4.53
N ILE A 3 11.02 -34.99 5.73
CA ILE A 3 10.22 -35.58 6.81
C ILE A 3 9.08 -34.64 7.22
N LYS A 4 9.36 -33.38 7.36
CA LYS A 4 8.32 -32.36 7.60
C LYS A 4 7.32 -32.27 6.46
N LEU A 5 7.80 -32.49 5.26
CA LEU A 5 6.97 -32.47 4.07
C LEU A 5 6.07 -33.68 3.96
N LEU A 6 6.51 -34.81 4.47
CA LEU A 6 5.76 -36.05 4.44
C LEU A 6 4.74 -36.16 5.57
N ILE A 7 5.10 -35.69 6.76
CA ILE A 7 4.19 -35.65 7.91
C ILE A 7 2.97 -34.80 7.59
N VAL A 8 3.14 -33.90 6.65
CA VAL A 8 2.13 -32.95 6.39
C VAL A 8 2.03 -32.71 4.90
N VAL A 9 1.74 -33.73 4.15
CA VAL A 9 1.54 -33.54 2.71
C VAL A 9 0.46 -32.52 2.46
N SER A 10 -0.53 -32.41 3.36
CA SER A 10 -1.47 -31.29 3.38
C SER A 10 -0.84 -30.01 3.94
N ILE A 11 -0.03 -30.10 4.99
CA ILE A 11 0.66 -28.96 5.61
C ILE A 11 1.85 -28.50 4.77
N ARG A 12 2.44 -29.39 3.99
CA ARG A 12 3.50 -29.06 3.04
C ARG A 12 3.08 -27.89 2.15
N LYS A 13 1.84 -27.94 1.69
CA LYS A 13 1.27 -26.90 0.87
C LYS A 13 1.23 -25.56 1.63
N TYR A 14 0.85 -25.60 2.90
CA TYR A 14 0.82 -24.42 3.77
C TYR A 14 2.23 -23.92 4.09
N THR A 15 3.15 -24.79 4.38
CA THR A 15 4.52 -24.43 4.75
C THR A 15 5.26 -23.77 3.57
N VAL A 16 5.11 -24.31 2.37
CA VAL A 16 5.70 -23.74 1.17
C VAL A 16 5.04 -22.40 0.82
N GLN A 17 3.72 -22.30 0.89
CA GLN A 17 3.00 -21.06 0.66
C GLN A 17 3.31 -20.00 1.73
N ALA A 18 3.41 -20.42 3.00
CA ALA A 18 3.73 -19.51 4.09
C ALA A 18 5.12 -18.88 3.95
N ASN A 19 6.05 -19.57 3.30
CA ASN A 19 7.42 -19.06 3.08
C ASN A 19 7.62 -18.43 1.69
N CYS A 20 6.60 -18.42 0.85
CA CYS A 20 6.69 -17.78 -0.46
C CYS A 20 6.74 -16.26 -0.30
N THR A 21 7.76 -15.63 -0.83
CA THR A 21 7.95 -14.18 -0.77
C THR A 21 6.73 -13.43 -1.32
N VAL A 22 6.21 -13.86 -2.45
CA VAL A 22 5.02 -13.25 -3.06
C VAL A 22 3.80 -13.41 -2.15
N ASN A 23 3.59 -14.62 -1.63
CA ASN A 23 2.45 -14.89 -0.75
C ASN A 23 2.49 -14.04 0.52
N LEU A 24 3.65 -13.96 1.16
CA LEU A 24 3.83 -13.16 2.36
C LEU A 24 3.57 -11.67 2.10
N THR A 25 4.01 -11.19 0.95
CA THR A 25 3.87 -9.79 0.58
C THR A 25 2.43 -9.43 0.20
N VAL A 26 1.76 -10.26 -0.60
CA VAL A 26 0.39 -9.95 -1.03
C VAL A 26 -0.62 -10.04 0.10
N GLN A 27 -0.30 -10.71 1.21
CA GLN A 27 -1.20 -10.75 2.37
C GLN A 27 -1.54 -9.36 2.91
N TYR A 28 -0.62 -8.42 2.87
CA TYR A 28 -0.91 -7.03 3.23
C TYR A 28 -1.03 -6.11 2.01
N LEU A 29 -0.20 -6.33 0.98
CA LEU A 29 -0.10 -5.41 -0.16
C LEU A 29 -1.33 -5.49 -1.07
N ALA A 30 -1.93 -6.66 -1.22
CA ALA A 30 -3.06 -6.87 -2.11
C ALA A 30 -4.42 -6.60 -1.47
N LYS A 31 -4.47 -6.19 -0.22
CA LYS A 31 -5.73 -5.81 0.41
C LYS A 31 -6.30 -4.56 -0.24
N LYS A 32 -7.61 -4.50 -0.31
CA LYS A 32 -8.29 -3.31 -0.81
C LYS A 32 -7.82 -2.07 -0.06
N TRP A 33 -7.57 -1.00 -0.78
CA TRP A 33 -7.12 0.32 -0.34
C TRP A 33 -5.62 0.46 -0.14
N THR A 34 -4.86 -0.61 0.10
CA THR A 34 -3.44 -0.52 0.46
C THR A 34 -2.62 0.24 -0.60
N LEU A 35 -2.69 -0.19 -1.86
CA LEU A 35 -1.95 0.48 -2.93
C LEU A 35 -2.46 1.91 -3.19
N LEU A 36 -3.75 2.14 -3.00
CA LEU A 36 -4.32 3.48 -3.16
C LEU A 36 -3.86 4.43 -2.06
N ILE A 37 -3.71 3.93 -0.82
CA ILE A 37 -3.16 4.72 0.28
C ILE A 37 -1.71 5.11 -0.02
N ILE A 38 -0.91 4.16 -0.48
CA ILE A 38 0.49 4.41 -0.86
C ILE A 38 0.53 5.47 -1.98
N LEU A 39 -0.34 5.36 -2.96
CA LEU A 39 -0.43 6.30 -4.07
C LEU A 39 -0.82 7.71 -3.60
N GLU A 40 -1.78 7.83 -2.68
CA GLU A 40 -2.18 9.13 -2.14
C GLU A 40 -1.07 9.77 -1.31
N LEU A 41 -0.32 8.98 -0.56
CA LEU A 41 0.87 9.47 0.15
C LEU A 41 1.94 9.96 -0.84
N TYR A 42 2.15 9.24 -1.91
CA TYR A 42 3.09 9.63 -2.96
C TYR A 42 2.75 10.99 -3.57
N LYS A 43 1.46 11.29 -3.74
CA LYS A 43 0.98 12.58 -4.24
C LYS A 43 1.16 13.72 -3.25
N GLY A 44 1.30 13.42 -1.97
CA GLY A 44 1.43 14.42 -0.93
C GLY A 44 2.77 15.15 -0.97
N GLU A 45 2.79 16.35 -0.41
CA GLU A 45 4.02 17.11 -0.26
C GLU A 45 4.98 16.35 0.67
N ASN A 46 6.23 16.15 0.23
CA ASN A 46 7.21 15.33 0.93
C ASN A 46 6.70 13.92 1.23
N TYR A 47 5.82 13.38 0.36
CA TYR A 47 5.23 12.04 0.48
C TYR A 47 4.47 11.85 1.79
N THR A 48 3.88 12.94 2.28
CA THR A 48 3.20 13.00 3.57
C THR A 48 1.75 13.44 3.40
N ARG A 49 0.87 12.80 4.16
CA ARG A 49 -0.53 13.19 4.26
C ARG A 49 -1.01 12.99 5.70
N ARG A 50 -1.96 13.83 6.10
CA ARG A 50 -2.69 13.62 7.36
C ARG A 50 -3.73 12.54 7.20
N PHE A 51 -4.12 11.93 8.30
CA PHE A 51 -5.20 10.95 8.31
C PHE A 51 -6.48 11.51 7.66
N SER A 52 -6.87 12.72 8.01
CA SER A 52 -8.06 13.36 7.46
C SER A 52 -7.96 13.58 5.94
N GLU A 53 -6.80 13.94 5.44
CA GLU A 53 -6.56 14.13 4.02
C GLU A 53 -6.70 12.81 3.24
N LEU A 54 -6.13 11.73 3.79
CA LEU A 54 -6.28 10.39 3.21
C LEU A 54 -7.73 9.94 3.21
N LYS A 55 -8.43 10.19 4.32
CA LYS A 55 -9.85 9.84 4.45
C LYS A 55 -10.70 10.56 3.39
N ASP A 56 -10.41 11.83 3.15
CA ASP A 56 -11.15 12.64 2.19
C ASP A 56 -10.81 12.28 0.73
N SER A 57 -9.54 11.93 0.46
CA SER A 57 -9.08 11.58 -0.89
C SER A 57 -9.58 10.21 -1.36
N LEU A 58 -9.81 9.30 -0.45
CA LEU A 58 -10.19 7.92 -0.76
C LEU A 58 -11.69 7.74 -0.57
N GLU A 59 -12.43 8.05 -1.62
CA GLU A 59 -13.88 7.97 -1.59
C GLU A 59 -14.36 6.56 -1.25
N GLY A 60 -15.18 6.47 -0.22
CA GLY A 60 -15.77 5.20 0.22
C GLY A 60 -14.98 4.47 1.30
N ILE A 61 -13.78 4.92 1.65
CA ILE A 61 -13.04 4.30 2.75
C ILE A 61 -13.62 4.73 4.09
N THR A 62 -13.71 3.81 5.04
CA THR A 62 -14.13 4.13 6.40
C THR A 62 -12.92 4.48 7.25
N PRO A 63 -13.06 5.30 8.31
CA PRO A 63 -11.97 5.57 9.23
C PRO A 63 -11.37 4.30 9.83
N LYS A 64 -12.19 3.31 10.12
CA LYS A 64 -11.75 2.02 10.66
C LYS A 64 -10.81 1.30 9.68
N ILE A 65 -11.20 1.18 8.43
CA ILE A 65 -10.40 0.50 7.40
C ILE A 65 -9.12 1.28 7.13
N LEU A 66 -9.20 2.60 7.02
CA LEU A 66 -8.01 3.43 6.83
C LEU A 66 -7.02 3.25 7.97
N SER A 67 -7.50 3.26 9.20
CA SER A 67 -6.68 3.05 10.40
C SER A 67 -6.01 1.67 10.38
N GLU A 68 -6.76 0.62 10.04
CA GLU A 68 -6.23 -0.75 9.94
C GLU A 68 -5.15 -0.86 8.87
N ARG A 69 -5.38 -0.31 7.68
CA ARG A 69 -4.41 -0.35 6.58
C ARG A 69 -3.14 0.43 6.89
N LEU A 70 -3.28 1.61 7.48
CA LEU A 70 -2.13 2.42 7.90
C LEU A 70 -1.31 1.72 8.98
N LYS A 71 -1.98 1.06 9.94
CA LYS A 71 -1.30 0.28 10.97
C LYS A 71 -0.48 -0.86 10.37
N GLU A 72 -1.06 -1.60 9.43
CA GLU A 72 -0.34 -2.66 8.71
C GLU A 72 0.88 -2.12 7.98
N LEU A 73 0.72 -1.00 7.26
CA LEU A 73 1.82 -0.37 6.53
C LEU A 73 2.92 0.15 7.46
N GLU A 74 2.55 0.65 8.60
CA GLU A 74 3.50 1.07 9.63
C GLU A 74 4.26 -0.12 10.20
N ASP A 75 3.57 -1.21 10.51
CA ASP A 75 4.19 -2.44 11.00
C ASP A 75 5.18 -3.03 10.00
N GLU A 76 4.90 -2.90 8.71
CA GLU A 76 5.78 -3.36 7.62
C GLU A 76 6.85 -2.34 7.23
N LYS A 77 6.96 -1.22 7.94
CA LYS A 77 7.94 -0.16 7.69
C LYS A 77 7.81 0.51 6.31
N ILE A 78 6.64 0.43 5.72
CA ILE A 78 6.33 1.09 4.44
C ILE A 78 5.95 2.55 4.67
N VAL A 79 5.36 2.82 5.82
CA VAL A 79 4.89 4.13 6.24
C VAL A 79 5.41 4.43 7.64
N SER A 80 5.78 5.66 7.89
CA SER A 80 6.07 6.16 9.23
C SER A 80 4.96 7.10 9.68
N LYS A 81 4.63 7.02 10.96
CA LYS A 81 3.60 7.84 11.59
C LYS A 81 4.26 8.87 12.50
N THR A 82 3.85 10.13 12.36
CA THR A 82 4.29 11.22 13.23
C THR A 82 3.07 11.85 13.89
N ILE A 83 3.14 12.05 15.18
CA ILE A 83 2.09 12.71 15.97
C ILE A 83 2.65 14.02 16.48
N ASP A 84 2.03 15.12 16.06
CA ASP A 84 2.38 16.45 16.53
C ASP A 84 1.37 16.88 17.59
N THR A 85 1.82 16.91 18.84
CA THR A 85 1.02 17.32 20.00
C THR A 85 1.21 18.79 20.36
N SER A 86 2.08 19.51 19.64
CA SER A 86 2.36 20.92 19.91
C SER A 86 1.22 21.86 19.54
N SER A 87 0.30 21.40 18.70
CA SER A 87 -0.88 22.16 18.29
C SER A 87 -2.16 21.43 18.69
N PHE A 88 -3.26 22.17 18.77
CA PHE A 88 -4.58 21.61 18.98
C PHE A 88 -5.48 22.00 17.82
N PRO A 89 -6.16 21.03 17.15
CA PRO A 89 -6.15 19.60 17.44
C PRO A 89 -4.80 18.94 17.10
N VAL A 90 -4.53 17.80 17.74
CA VAL A 90 -3.34 16.98 17.49
C VAL A 90 -3.30 16.55 16.02
N LYS A 91 -2.15 16.71 15.38
CA LYS A 91 -1.94 16.31 13.99
C LYS A 91 -1.30 14.94 13.92
N CYS A 92 -1.92 14.06 13.13
CA CYS A 92 -1.39 12.74 12.85
C CYS A 92 -1.04 12.68 11.36
N GLU A 93 0.25 12.53 11.07
CA GLU A 93 0.76 12.52 9.70
C GLU A 93 1.42 11.18 9.38
N TYR A 94 1.28 10.77 8.14
CA TYR A 94 1.86 9.55 7.61
C TYR A 94 2.76 9.88 6.43
N THR A 95 3.94 9.30 6.40
CA THR A 95 4.95 9.56 5.37
C THR A 95 5.46 8.25 4.81
N LEU A 96 5.63 8.17 3.49
CA LEU A 96 6.26 7.01 2.87
C LEU A 96 7.71 6.92 3.30
N THR A 97 8.14 5.71 3.67
CA THR A 97 9.54 5.42 3.91
C THR A 97 10.25 5.15 2.57
N GLU A 98 11.54 4.91 2.60
CA GLU A 98 12.31 4.52 1.42
C GLU A 98 11.71 3.27 0.77
N SER A 99 11.36 2.25 1.57
CA SER A 99 10.71 1.04 1.05
C SER A 99 9.34 1.34 0.46
N GLY A 100 8.60 2.27 1.06
CA GLY A 100 7.32 2.71 0.53
C GLY A 100 7.45 3.41 -0.82
N LEU A 101 8.48 4.22 -1.01
CA LEU A 101 8.76 4.86 -2.29
C LEU A 101 9.12 3.85 -3.38
N ASP A 102 9.83 2.80 -3.03
CA ASP A 102 10.14 1.73 -3.98
C ASP A 102 8.88 1.01 -4.50
N LEU A 103 7.82 0.95 -3.70
CA LEU A 103 6.55 0.37 -4.13
C LEU A 103 5.87 1.17 -5.25
N ILE A 104 6.22 2.42 -5.44
CA ILE A 104 5.66 3.23 -6.52
C ILE A 104 6.01 2.63 -7.89
N GLU A 105 7.16 2.02 -8.04
CA GLU A 105 7.53 1.33 -9.28
C GLU A 105 6.62 0.12 -9.56
N ILE A 106 6.19 -0.57 -8.53
CA ILE A 106 5.23 -1.66 -8.65
C ILE A 106 3.87 -1.11 -9.11
N ILE A 107 3.44 -0.01 -8.54
CA ILE A 107 2.19 0.66 -8.94
C ILE A 107 2.27 1.13 -10.39
N ARG A 108 3.39 1.69 -10.81
CA ARG A 108 3.62 2.08 -12.22
C ARG A 108 3.56 0.87 -13.15
N THR A 109 4.10 -0.24 -12.73
CA THR A 109 4.06 -1.50 -13.50
C THR A 109 2.63 -2.01 -13.65
N ILE A 110 1.84 -1.95 -12.58
CA ILE A 110 0.41 -2.29 -12.62
C ILE A 110 -0.31 -1.37 -13.61
N LYS A 111 -0.07 -0.08 -13.53
CA LYS A 111 -0.64 0.91 -14.45
C LYS A 111 -0.29 0.59 -15.91
N THR A 112 0.98 0.35 -16.19
CA THR A 112 1.46 0.02 -17.53
C THR A 112 0.79 -1.24 -18.09
N TRP A 113 0.70 -2.26 -17.26
CA TRP A 113 0.03 -3.51 -17.63
C TRP A 113 -1.45 -3.27 -17.94
N ALA A 114 -2.13 -2.52 -17.08
CA ALA A 114 -3.56 -2.26 -17.23
C ALA A 114 -3.85 -1.43 -18.49
N LEU A 115 -3.06 -0.40 -18.75
CA LEU A 115 -3.22 0.43 -19.95
C LEU A 115 -2.96 -0.34 -21.23
N LYS A 116 -2.05 -1.31 -21.20
CA LYS A 116 -1.75 -2.15 -22.36
C LYS A 116 -2.87 -3.14 -22.67
N TRP A 117 -3.49 -3.72 -21.66
CA TRP A 117 -4.33 -4.89 -21.82
C TRP A 117 -5.80 -4.71 -21.42
N LYS A 118 -6.13 -3.76 -20.58
CA LYS A 118 -7.45 -3.71 -19.93
C LYS A 118 -8.17 -2.38 -20.03
N ILE A 119 -7.46 -1.28 -19.96
CA ILE A 119 -8.08 0.04 -19.76
C ILE A 119 -7.54 1.02 -20.80
N ASP A 120 -8.44 1.66 -21.54
CA ASP A 120 -8.08 2.74 -22.44
C ASP A 120 -8.24 4.07 -21.65
N ASN A 121 -7.12 4.66 -21.29
CA ASN A 121 -7.10 5.93 -20.56
C ASN A 121 -5.87 6.73 -21.00
N ILE A 122 -6.01 7.46 -22.11
CA ILE A 122 -4.94 8.23 -22.71
C ILE A 122 -4.34 9.27 -21.74
N PRO A 123 -5.15 10.07 -21.02
CA PRO A 123 -4.59 11.02 -20.05
C PRO A 123 -3.74 10.33 -18.98
N CYS A 124 -4.19 9.20 -18.45
CA CYS A 124 -3.42 8.43 -17.47
C CYS A 124 -2.08 7.95 -18.02
N GLY A 125 -2.05 7.57 -19.30
CA GLY A 125 -0.82 7.10 -19.94
C GLY A 125 0.23 8.18 -20.16
N LYS A 126 -0.17 9.45 -20.15
CA LYS A 126 0.70 10.59 -20.48
C LYS A 126 1.30 11.31 -19.28
N GLN A 127 0.92 10.93 -18.06
CA GLN A 127 1.38 11.62 -16.87
C GLN A 127 1.78 10.63 -15.76
N ASP A 128 2.64 11.09 -14.86
CA ASP A 128 2.97 10.34 -13.65
C ASP A 128 1.82 10.43 -12.65
N CYS A 129 1.69 9.41 -11.81
CA CYS A 129 0.65 9.38 -10.79
C CYS A 129 0.78 10.52 -9.78
N LYS A 130 2.00 11.04 -9.57
CA LYS A 130 2.21 12.16 -8.68
C LYS A 130 1.49 13.42 -9.12
N ASP A 131 1.38 13.64 -10.41
CA ASP A 131 0.77 14.84 -11.00
C ASP A 131 -0.71 14.63 -11.35
N CYS A 132 -1.22 13.43 -11.10
CA CYS A 132 -2.58 13.05 -11.46
C CYS A 132 -3.60 13.61 -10.46
N VAL A 133 -4.66 14.20 -10.99
CA VAL A 133 -5.78 14.74 -10.22
C VAL A 133 -7.05 13.89 -10.28
N LEU A 134 -6.94 12.70 -10.90
CA LEU A 134 -8.05 11.76 -11.03
C LEU A 134 -8.23 10.95 -9.75
#